data_7cd60eb0f6cc45fe3de29b533697a17a
#
_entry.id   7cd60eb0f6cc45fe3de29b533697a17a
#
_cell.length_a   1.000
_cell.length_b   1.000
_cell.length_c   1.000
_cell.angle_alpha   90.00
_cell.angle_beta   90.00
_cell.angle_gamma   90.00
#
_symmetry.space_group_name_H-M   'P 1'
#
loop_
_entity.id
_entity.type
_entity.pdbx_description
1 polymer ?
#
loop_
_entity_poly.entity_id
_entity_poly.type
_entity_poly.pdbx_seq_one_letter_code
_entity_poly.pdbx_strand_id
1 'polypeptide(L)'
;TVMSKSIASRTGQRAEINQDMLSVGMANIACAFTAAMPASGSLTRSALNYESKARTGLASLLCGVFCLIAVFAFAFMAPNPVSFVPKTALAALVVAVAASLIKWKNIRICLLSTPDDAVVLVITFVTALIAPLYVAIFFGVALSIFLFLRKVSKPHLVEYEISDEGELRELDNKRARPIPAISIVHVEGALFFGASELFRTQVQRIVVDPNLKVIILRLKNAHHLDATSVMAMRDLIRFVRSQDRHLIVSGATRDVYKVLKSSGVLETLQKGCRREEGETNLFFYAPSNPNISTRDALIRAQDLLGTNKADVKIFYDPAHDKA
;
A
#
# COMPACT_ATOMS: atom_id res chain seq x y z
N THR A 1 15.42 -13.61 5.95
CA THR A 1 15.06 -12.53 5.00
C THR A 1 15.48 -11.14 5.47
N VAL A 2 15.17 -10.72 6.72
CA VAL A 2 15.53 -9.39 7.26
C VAL A 2 17.04 -9.19 7.31
N MET A 3 17.78 -10.21 7.70
CA MET A 3 19.24 -10.20 7.77
C MET A 3 19.87 -10.02 6.38
N SER A 4 19.44 -10.81 5.39
CA SER A 4 19.95 -10.72 4.02
C SER A 4 19.70 -9.33 3.43
N LYS A 5 18.50 -8.76 3.61
CA LYS A 5 18.20 -7.40 3.19
C LYS A 5 19.05 -6.33 3.89
N SER A 6 19.29 -6.49 5.20
CA SER A 6 20.10 -5.55 5.98
C SER A 6 21.57 -5.55 5.54
N ILE A 7 22.12 -6.72 5.19
CA ILE A 7 23.51 -6.81 4.68
C ILE A 7 23.55 -6.34 3.23
N ALA A 8 22.60 -6.74 2.39
CA ALA A 8 22.51 -6.31 1.01
C ALA A 8 22.47 -4.77 0.87
N SER A 9 21.74 -4.08 1.77
CA SER A 9 21.71 -2.61 1.80
C SER A 9 23.05 -1.95 2.15
N ARG A 10 23.95 -2.68 2.86
CA ARG A 10 25.30 -2.19 3.19
C ARG A 10 26.33 -2.54 2.12
N THR A 11 26.17 -3.69 1.45
CA THR A 11 27.13 -4.19 0.46
C THR A 11 26.81 -3.74 -0.96
N GLY A 12 25.60 -3.26 -1.23
CA GLY A 12 25.10 -2.99 -2.57
C GLY A 12 24.83 -4.24 -3.43
N GLN A 13 24.94 -5.44 -2.86
CA GLN A 13 24.66 -6.69 -3.54
C GLN A 13 23.17 -7.01 -3.52
N ARG A 14 22.67 -7.73 -4.53
CA ARG A 14 21.29 -8.22 -4.53
C ARG A 14 21.15 -9.39 -3.55
N ALA A 15 20.12 -9.33 -2.69
CA ALA A 15 19.80 -10.43 -1.79
C ALA A 15 18.92 -11.44 -2.51
N GLU A 16 19.44 -12.65 -2.71
CA GLU A 16 18.70 -13.81 -3.25
C GLU A 16 17.93 -14.50 -2.11
N ILE A 17 16.82 -13.90 -1.70
CA ILE A 17 16.05 -14.31 -0.50
C ILE A 17 15.63 -15.77 -0.56
N ASN A 18 15.20 -16.26 -1.73
CA ASN A 18 14.74 -17.63 -1.90
C ASN A 18 15.88 -18.63 -1.68
N GLN A 19 17.08 -18.32 -2.20
CA GLN A 19 18.25 -19.16 -2.02
C GLN A 19 18.72 -19.16 -0.56
N ASP A 20 18.69 -18.01 0.11
CA ASP A 20 19.03 -17.92 1.53
C ASP A 20 18.08 -18.75 2.40
N MET A 21 16.77 -18.68 2.12
CA MET A 21 15.77 -19.49 2.84
C MET A 21 15.95 -20.98 2.59
N LEU A 22 16.23 -21.38 1.36
CA LEU A 22 16.52 -22.77 1.03
C LEU A 22 17.77 -23.27 1.75
N SER A 23 18.84 -22.48 1.79
CA SER A 23 20.10 -22.81 2.46
C SER A 23 19.90 -23.01 3.98
N VAL A 24 19.14 -22.13 4.63
CA VAL A 24 18.81 -22.26 6.06
C VAL A 24 17.90 -23.48 6.31
N GLY A 25 16.95 -23.75 5.40
CA GLY A 25 16.10 -24.94 5.48
C GLY A 25 16.91 -26.23 5.37
N MET A 26 17.82 -26.33 4.41
CA MET A 26 18.71 -27.50 4.24
C MET A 26 19.65 -27.67 5.43
N ALA A 27 20.20 -26.59 5.98
CA ALA A 27 21.02 -26.63 7.19
C ALA A 27 20.22 -27.19 8.39
N ASN A 28 18.97 -26.81 8.57
CA ASN A 28 18.11 -27.30 9.64
C ASN A 28 17.71 -28.77 9.44
N ILE A 29 17.52 -29.22 8.20
CA ILE A 29 17.33 -30.64 7.90
C ILE A 29 18.57 -31.44 8.33
N ALA A 30 19.78 -30.97 8.00
CA ALA A 30 21.03 -31.61 8.44
C ALA A 30 21.15 -31.63 9.98
N CYS A 31 20.75 -30.54 10.67
CA CYS A 31 20.70 -30.49 12.14
C CYS A 31 19.74 -31.55 12.73
N ALA A 32 18.61 -31.82 12.07
CA ALA A 32 17.66 -32.82 12.52
C ALA A 32 18.25 -34.24 12.50
N PHE A 33 19.07 -34.60 11.51
CA PHE A 33 19.74 -35.90 11.44
C PHE A 33 20.88 -36.04 12.45
N THR A 34 21.47 -34.95 12.91
CA THR A 34 22.57 -34.96 13.89
C THR A 34 22.09 -34.67 15.31
N ALA A 35 20.79 -34.61 15.57
CA ALA A 35 20.18 -34.21 16.85
C ALA A 35 20.70 -32.85 17.36
N ALA A 36 21.12 -31.95 16.44
CA ALA A 36 21.62 -30.64 16.77
C ALA A 36 20.45 -29.62 16.89
N MET A 37 20.70 -28.52 17.61
CA MET A 37 19.73 -27.46 17.73
C MET A 37 19.49 -26.76 16.37
N PRO A 38 18.25 -26.34 16.07
CA PRO A 38 17.96 -25.57 14.87
C PRO A 38 18.79 -24.29 14.80
N ALA A 39 19.35 -24.02 13.63
CA ALA A 39 20.19 -22.85 13.38
C ALA A 39 19.43 -21.78 12.56
N SER A 40 19.69 -20.53 12.85
CA SER A 40 19.27 -19.41 12.00
C SER A 40 20.42 -18.43 11.79
N GLY A 41 20.29 -17.60 10.74
CA GLY A 41 21.27 -16.57 10.45
C GLY A 41 21.32 -15.52 11.57
N SER A 42 22.52 -15.15 12.02
CA SER A 42 22.74 -14.13 13.05
C SER A 42 23.18 -12.83 12.39
N LEU A 43 22.42 -11.74 12.60
CA LEU A 43 22.73 -10.42 12.05
C LEU A 43 24.08 -9.90 12.58
N THR A 44 24.35 -10.10 13.86
CA THR A 44 25.60 -9.62 14.51
C THR A 44 26.83 -10.36 14.00
N ARG A 45 26.76 -11.70 13.86
CA ARG A 45 27.87 -12.50 13.33
C ARG A 45 28.12 -12.20 11.85
N SER A 46 27.06 -12.03 11.07
CA SER A 46 27.19 -11.70 9.66
C SER A 46 27.72 -10.27 9.46
N ALA A 47 27.31 -9.32 10.31
CA ALA A 47 27.86 -7.98 10.31
C ALA A 47 29.36 -7.98 10.65
N LEU A 48 29.77 -8.74 11.69
CA LEU A 48 31.16 -8.88 12.08
C LEU A 48 32.00 -9.50 10.95
N ASN A 49 31.50 -10.53 10.28
CA ASN A 49 32.15 -11.15 9.15
C ASN A 49 32.35 -10.15 8.00
N TYR A 50 31.36 -9.32 7.72
CA TYR A 50 31.45 -8.26 6.73
C TYR A 50 32.45 -7.15 7.13
N GLU A 51 32.44 -6.70 8.39
CA GLU A 51 33.38 -5.71 8.92
C GLU A 51 34.83 -6.23 8.90
N SER A 52 34.99 -7.56 9.05
CA SER A 52 36.28 -8.25 8.88
C SER A 52 36.72 -8.36 7.40
N LYS A 53 36.04 -7.67 6.48
CA LYS A 53 36.32 -7.65 5.04
C LYS A 53 36.20 -9.00 4.34
N ALA A 54 35.40 -9.93 4.87
CA ALA A 54 35.05 -11.15 4.16
C ALA A 54 34.23 -10.80 2.89
N ARG A 55 34.68 -11.30 1.73
CA ARG A 55 34.03 -11.00 0.44
C ARG A 55 33.37 -12.22 -0.21
N THR A 56 33.64 -13.41 0.28
CA THR A 56 33.16 -14.66 -0.30
C THR A 56 32.49 -15.55 0.75
N GLY A 57 31.60 -16.43 0.33
CA GLY A 57 30.97 -17.45 1.21
C GLY A 57 31.97 -18.43 1.84
N LEU A 58 33.17 -18.57 1.25
CA LEU A 58 34.26 -19.38 1.82
C LEU A 58 34.67 -18.92 3.23
N ALA A 59 34.61 -17.62 3.53
CA ALA A 59 34.92 -17.12 4.86
C ALA A 59 34.00 -17.71 5.94
N SER A 60 32.70 -17.83 5.65
CA SER A 60 31.72 -18.45 6.56
C SER A 60 31.93 -19.96 6.70
N LEU A 61 32.27 -20.64 5.61
CA LEU A 61 32.57 -22.07 5.63
C LEU A 61 33.83 -22.35 6.46
N LEU A 62 34.92 -21.62 6.22
CA LEU A 62 36.15 -21.74 7.01
C LEU A 62 35.93 -21.45 8.51
N CYS A 63 35.13 -20.43 8.82
CA CYS A 63 34.74 -20.13 10.20
C CYS A 63 34.02 -21.34 10.84
N GLY A 64 33.10 -21.98 10.13
CA GLY A 64 32.43 -23.20 10.59
C GLY A 64 33.41 -24.36 10.82
N VAL A 65 34.35 -24.58 9.91
CA VAL A 65 35.40 -25.61 10.03
C VAL A 65 36.31 -25.34 11.25
N PHE A 66 36.75 -24.10 11.43
CA PHE A 66 37.56 -23.73 12.61
C PHE A 66 36.80 -23.90 13.91
N CYS A 67 35.51 -23.56 13.95
CA CYS A 67 34.67 -23.81 15.12
C CYS A 67 34.56 -25.32 15.41
N LEU A 68 34.40 -26.15 14.39
CA LEU A 68 34.33 -27.60 14.54
C LEU A 68 35.64 -28.13 15.09
N ILE A 69 36.80 -27.74 14.54
CA ILE A 69 38.13 -28.14 15.01
C ILE A 69 38.33 -27.70 16.48
N ALA A 70 37.95 -26.47 16.82
CA ALA A 70 38.07 -25.95 18.16
C ALA A 70 37.23 -26.78 19.16
N VAL A 71 35.96 -27.11 18.79
CA VAL A 71 35.09 -27.93 19.64
C VAL A 71 35.68 -29.32 19.87
N PHE A 72 36.17 -29.98 18.81
CA PHE A 72 36.84 -31.27 18.95
C PHE A 72 38.13 -31.18 19.80
N ALA A 73 38.99 -30.19 19.56
CA ALA A 73 40.19 -29.99 20.34
C ALA A 73 39.89 -29.81 21.85
N PHE A 74 38.89 -28.97 22.17
CA PHE A 74 38.46 -28.76 23.54
C PHE A 74 37.84 -30.03 24.18
N ALA A 75 37.04 -30.79 23.39
CA ALA A 75 36.45 -32.03 23.88
C ALA A 75 37.49 -33.11 24.25
N PHE A 76 38.62 -33.14 23.49
CA PHE A 76 39.70 -34.08 23.74
C PHE A 76 40.70 -33.61 24.79
N MET A 77 40.92 -32.28 24.96
CA MET A 77 41.92 -31.75 25.89
C MET A 77 41.43 -31.59 27.33
N ALA A 78 40.12 -31.44 27.54
CA ALA A 78 39.59 -31.24 28.90
C ALA A 78 38.18 -31.86 29.01
N PRO A 79 37.90 -32.68 30.06
CA PRO A 79 36.61 -33.36 30.21
C PRO A 79 35.41 -32.44 30.42
N ASN A 80 35.63 -31.18 30.80
CA ASN A 80 34.55 -30.17 30.94
C ASN A 80 35.05 -28.74 30.70
N PRO A 81 35.41 -28.35 29.46
CA PRO A 81 35.98 -27.02 29.18
C PRO A 81 34.98 -25.89 29.46
N VAL A 82 33.68 -26.18 29.38
CA VAL A 82 32.61 -25.18 29.61
C VAL A 82 32.56 -24.78 31.10
N SER A 83 33.01 -25.60 32.03
CA SER A 83 32.99 -25.28 33.46
C SER A 83 33.97 -24.19 33.86
N PHE A 84 34.99 -23.92 33.03
CA PHE A 84 35.95 -22.83 33.25
C PHE A 84 35.45 -21.47 32.83
N VAL A 85 34.32 -21.40 32.09
CA VAL A 85 33.77 -20.11 31.68
C VAL A 85 32.91 -19.51 32.79
N PRO A 86 33.28 -18.38 33.40
CA PRO A 86 32.48 -17.78 34.47
C PRO A 86 31.11 -17.37 33.95
N LYS A 87 30.06 -17.73 34.69
CA LYS A 87 28.67 -17.34 34.35
C LYS A 87 28.52 -15.84 34.24
N THR A 88 29.28 -15.06 35.00
CA THR A 88 29.34 -13.61 34.97
C THR A 88 29.85 -13.07 33.60
N ALA A 89 30.83 -13.74 32.99
CA ALA A 89 31.33 -13.36 31.68
C ALA A 89 30.27 -13.63 30.60
N LEU A 90 29.55 -14.72 30.67
CA LEU A 90 28.42 -15.01 29.77
C LEU A 90 27.28 -14.00 29.95
N ALA A 91 26.94 -13.63 31.17
CA ALA A 91 25.94 -12.61 31.45
C ALA A 91 26.35 -11.23 30.88
N ALA A 92 27.62 -10.83 31.12
CA ALA A 92 28.15 -9.59 30.57
C ALA A 92 28.11 -9.57 29.04
N LEU A 93 28.43 -10.67 28.36
CA LEU A 93 28.34 -10.81 26.93
C LEU A 93 26.89 -10.64 26.42
N VAL A 94 25.93 -11.26 27.08
CA VAL A 94 24.50 -11.13 26.73
C VAL A 94 24.02 -9.71 26.88
N VAL A 95 24.39 -9.01 27.97
CA VAL A 95 24.04 -7.60 28.16
C VAL A 95 24.68 -6.71 27.12
N ALA A 96 25.96 -6.92 26.79
CA ALA A 96 26.64 -6.15 25.75
C ALA A 96 25.98 -6.36 24.37
N VAL A 97 25.63 -7.59 24.02
CA VAL A 97 24.91 -7.88 22.77
C VAL A 97 23.53 -7.23 22.77
N ALA A 98 22.77 -7.33 23.87
CA ALA A 98 21.46 -6.69 23.99
C ALA A 98 21.56 -5.16 23.78
N ALA A 99 22.53 -4.51 24.44
CA ALA A 99 22.76 -3.09 24.30
C ALA A 99 23.13 -2.69 22.85
N SER A 100 23.91 -3.51 22.15
CA SER A 100 24.29 -3.27 20.75
C SER A 100 23.13 -3.38 19.76
N LEU A 101 22.09 -4.12 20.11
CA LEU A 101 20.88 -4.28 19.29
C LEU A 101 19.94 -3.07 19.35
N ILE A 102 20.06 -2.22 20.39
CA ILE A 102 19.24 -1.02 20.55
C ILE A 102 19.70 0.07 19.58
N LYS A 103 18.96 0.27 18.50
CA LYS A 103 19.23 1.32 17.50
C LYS A 103 18.42 2.57 17.80
N TRP A 104 18.87 3.41 18.71
CA TRP A 104 18.18 4.63 19.13
C TRP A 104 17.72 5.52 17.97
N LYS A 105 18.52 5.61 16.90
CA LYS A 105 18.17 6.38 15.70
C LYS A 105 16.88 5.85 15.05
N ASN A 106 16.75 4.52 14.93
CA ASN A 106 15.57 3.92 14.31
C ASN A 106 14.32 4.07 15.21
N ILE A 107 14.48 3.91 16.52
CA ILE A 107 13.39 4.12 17.49
C ILE A 107 12.88 5.56 17.39
N ARG A 108 13.79 6.54 17.37
CA ARG A 108 13.45 7.95 17.24
C ARG A 108 12.71 8.24 15.92
N ILE A 109 13.15 7.64 14.80
CA ILE A 109 12.48 7.78 13.51
C ILE A 109 11.05 7.24 13.61
N CYS A 110 10.84 6.01 14.12
CA CYS A 110 9.51 5.43 14.27
C CYS A 110 8.57 6.27 15.15
N LEU A 111 9.10 6.83 16.24
CA LEU A 111 8.30 7.66 17.16
C LEU A 111 7.90 9.01 16.57
N LEU A 112 8.72 9.59 15.69
CA LEU A 112 8.53 10.95 15.17
C LEU A 112 7.92 10.98 13.77
N SER A 113 8.00 9.89 12.99
CA SER A 113 7.55 9.88 11.59
C SER A 113 6.03 9.80 11.47
N THR A 114 5.42 8.81 12.11
CA THR A 114 3.98 8.59 12.03
C THR A 114 3.40 8.20 13.39
N PRO A 115 2.25 8.79 13.79
CA PRO A 115 1.62 8.45 15.08
C PRO A 115 1.17 6.99 15.13
N ASP A 116 0.75 6.40 14.00
CA ASP A 116 0.31 5.01 13.93
C ASP A 116 1.46 4.05 14.22
N ASP A 117 2.65 4.27 13.62
CA ASP A 117 3.84 3.45 13.86
C ASP A 117 4.37 3.61 15.29
N ALA A 118 4.28 4.82 15.86
CA ALA A 118 4.64 5.07 17.26
C ALA A 118 3.75 4.27 18.22
N VAL A 119 2.43 4.26 17.97
CA VAL A 119 1.46 3.49 18.77
C VAL A 119 1.76 2.00 18.70
N VAL A 120 2.00 1.46 17.49
CA VAL A 120 2.35 0.04 17.30
C VAL A 120 3.64 -0.30 18.07
N LEU A 121 4.68 0.53 17.94
CA LEU A 121 5.96 0.31 18.62
C LEU A 121 5.81 0.28 20.14
N VAL A 122 5.13 1.29 20.73
CA VAL A 122 4.96 1.40 22.17
C VAL A 122 4.12 0.24 22.71
N ILE A 123 2.97 -0.04 22.09
CA ILE A 123 2.07 -1.12 22.56
C ILE A 123 2.74 -2.49 22.43
N THR A 124 3.43 -2.76 21.30
CA THR A 124 4.16 -4.03 21.13
C THR A 124 5.27 -4.18 22.16
N PHE A 125 6.00 -3.11 22.46
CA PHE A 125 7.04 -3.10 23.48
C PHE A 125 6.48 -3.37 24.87
N VAL A 126 5.42 -2.68 25.27
CA VAL A 126 4.76 -2.91 26.58
C VAL A 126 4.21 -4.31 26.66
N THR A 127 3.58 -4.82 25.60
CA THR A 127 3.08 -6.21 25.59
C THR A 127 4.21 -7.22 25.72
N ALA A 128 5.39 -6.98 25.12
CA ALA A 128 6.56 -7.85 25.23
C ALA A 128 7.17 -7.88 26.64
N LEU A 129 6.93 -6.86 27.47
CA LEU A 129 7.36 -6.85 28.88
C LEU A 129 6.41 -7.66 29.79
N ILE A 130 5.13 -7.76 29.44
CA ILE A 130 4.09 -8.34 30.31
C ILE A 130 3.74 -9.77 29.86
N ALA A 131 3.77 -10.03 28.56
CA ALA A 131 3.34 -11.28 27.94
C ALA A 131 4.50 -12.02 27.25
N PRO A 132 4.36 -13.32 26.94
CA PRO A 132 5.32 -14.04 26.13
C PRO A 132 5.58 -13.38 24.79
N LEU A 133 6.82 -13.44 24.30
CA LEU A 133 7.26 -12.74 23.08
C LEU A 133 6.40 -13.04 21.85
N TYR A 134 5.93 -14.29 21.70
CA TYR A 134 5.07 -14.65 20.56
C TYR A 134 3.71 -13.92 20.59
N VAL A 135 3.14 -13.72 21.79
CA VAL A 135 1.89 -12.96 21.97
C VAL A 135 2.11 -11.50 21.57
N ALA A 136 3.21 -10.89 22.01
CA ALA A 136 3.55 -9.51 21.67
C ALA A 136 3.71 -9.32 20.14
N ILE A 137 4.35 -10.29 19.47
CA ILE A 137 4.52 -10.26 18.01
C ILE A 137 3.16 -10.33 17.30
N PHE A 138 2.31 -11.30 17.64
CA PHE A 138 0.99 -11.42 17.00
C PHE A 138 0.12 -10.20 17.27
N PHE A 139 0.14 -9.67 18.49
CA PHE A 139 -0.62 -8.48 18.84
C PHE A 139 -0.13 -7.23 18.08
N GLY A 140 1.20 -7.06 17.99
CA GLY A 140 1.79 -5.97 17.20
C GLY A 140 1.45 -6.04 15.72
N VAL A 141 1.52 -7.25 15.14
CA VAL A 141 1.12 -7.46 13.72
C VAL A 141 -0.36 -7.19 13.53
N ALA A 142 -1.23 -7.69 14.39
CA ALA A 142 -2.68 -7.46 14.29
C ALA A 142 -3.02 -5.98 14.40
N LEU A 143 -2.42 -5.26 15.35
CA LEU A 143 -2.60 -3.82 15.53
C LEU A 143 -2.09 -3.03 14.31
N SER A 144 -0.93 -3.39 13.77
CA SER A 144 -0.38 -2.76 12.56
C SER A 144 -1.30 -2.94 11.35
N ILE A 145 -1.82 -4.16 11.13
CA ILE A 145 -2.78 -4.43 10.05
C ILE A 145 -4.06 -3.63 10.27
N PHE A 146 -4.58 -3.57 11.49
CA PHE A 146 -5.79 -2.80 11.82
C PHE A 146 -5.64 -1.30 11.52
N LEU A 147 -4.54 -0.69 11.95
CA LEU A 147 -4.26 0.73 11.68
C LEU A 147 -4.02 0.98 10.19
N PHE A 148 -3.34 0.08 9.50
CA PHE A 148 -3.17 0.15 8.05
C PHE A 148 -4.51 0.10 7.31
N LEU A 149 -5.38 -0.86 7.65
CA LEU A 149 -6.73 -0.94 7.06
C LEU A 149 -7.54 0.32 7.32
N ARG A 150 -7.52 0.84 8.55
CA ARG A 150 -8.16 2.11 8.90
C ARG A 150 -7.67 3.29 8.05
N LYS A 151 -6.37 3.36 7.79
CA LYS A 151 -5.75 4.42 6.97
C LYS A 151 -6.14 4.30 5.50
N VAL A 152 -6.07 3.09 4.95
CA VAL A 152 -6.38 2.82 3.53
C VAL A 152 -7.88 2.90 3.26
N SER A 153 -8.74 2.67 4.27
CA SER A 153 -10.20 2.75 4.14
C SER A 153 -10.76 4.16 3.91
N LYS A 154 -9.93 5.21 3.95
CA LYS A 154 -10.37 6.58 3.70
C LYS A 154 -10.07 6.96 2.25
N PRO A 155 -11.04 6.86 1.31
CA PRO A 155 -10.86 7.37 -0.03
C PRO A 155 -10.78 8.89 0.01
N HIS A 156 -9.88 9.47 -0.76
CA HIS A 156 -9.85 10.90 -0.98
C HIS A 156 -10.75 11.23 -2.16
N LEU A 157 -11.83 11.96 -1.87
CA LEU A 157 -12.69 12.54 -2.89
C LEU A 157 -12.40 14.03 -2.94
N VAL A 158 -11.87 14.46 -4.05
CA VAL A 158 -11.54 15.87 -4.31
C VAL A 158 -12.48 16.38 -5.40
N GLU A 159 -13.15 17.49 -5.15
CA GLU A 159 -13.91 18.19 -6.16
C GLU A 159 -12.97 19.08 -6.99
N TYR A 160 -13.03 18.96 -8.30
CA TYR A 160 -12.22 19.74 -9.23
C TYR A 160 -13.10 20.74 -9.98
N GLU A 161 -12.54 21.90 -10.27
CA GLU A 161 -13.05 22.87 -11.19
C GLU A 161 -12.17 22.96 -12.43
N ILE A 162 -12.72 23.49 -13.51
CA ILE A 162 -11.95 23.81 -14.70
C ILE A 162 -11.65 25.30 -14.66
N SER A 163 -10.36 25.63 -14.61
CA SER A 163 -9.87 27.00 -14.74
C SER A 163 -10.19 27.54 -16.14
N ASP A 164 -10.25 28.87 -16.29
CA ASP A 164 -10.40 29.55 -17.59
C ASP A 164 -9.29 29.16 -18.58
N GLU A 165 -8.17 28.68 -18.09
CA GLU A 165 -7.05 28.14 -18.89
C GLU A 165 -7.26 26.68 -19.33
N GLY A 166 -8.35 26.01 -18.90
CA GLY A 166 -8.66 24.61 -19.22
C GLY A 166 -8.01 23.58 -18.30
N GLU A 167 -7.33 24.01 -17.22
CA GLU A 167 -6.73 23.12 -16.25
C GLU A 167 -7.73 22.68 -15.16
N LEU A 168 -7.59 21.44 -14.70
CA LEU A 168 -8.33 20.93 -13.54
C LEU A 168 -7.62 21.39 -12.27
N ARG A 169 -8.27 22.26 -11.48
CA ARG A 169 -7.80 22.72 -10.18
C ARG A 169 -8.72 22.21 -9.07
N GLU A 170 -8.17 21.99 -7.88
CA GLU A 170 -8.95 21.61 -6.72
C GLU A 170 -9.88 22.76 -6.30
N LEU A 171 -11.14 22.43 -6.03
CA LEU A 171 -12.16 23.41 -5.67
C LEU A 171 -12.07 23.71 -4.17
N ASP A 172 -11.48 24.82 -3.79
CA ASP A 172 -11.38 25.29 -2.41
C ASP A 172 -12.74 25.69 -1.81
N ASN A 173 -13.66 26.18 -2.63
CA ASN A 173 -14.97 26.65 -2.19
C ASN A 173 -16.09 26.20 -3.12
N LYS A 174 -17.02 25.37 -2.63
CA LYS A 174 -18.15 24.81 -3.38
C LYS A 174 -19.08 25.89 -4.01
N ARG A 175 -19.06 27.12 -3.50
CA ARG A 175 -19.85 28.25 -4.04
C ARG A 175 -19.22 28.91 -5.25
N ALA A 176 -17.98 28.60 -5.54
CA ALA A 176 -17.21 29.21 -6.64
C ALA A 176 -17.15 28.37 -7.91
N ARG A 177 -18.02 27.35 -8.08
CA ARG A 177 -18.03 26.52 -9.30
C ARG A 177 -18.30 27.37 -10.53
N PRO A 178 -17.45 27.30 -11.57
CA PRO A 178 -17.66 28.04 -12.83
C PRO A 178 -18.99 27.68 -13.50
N ILE A 179 -19.38 26.41 -13.40
CA ILE A 179 -20.68 25.90 -13.86
C ILE A 179 -21.38 25.25 -12.66
N PRO A 180 -22.30 25.96 -11.96
CA PRO A 180 -22.94 25.46 -10.74
C PRO A 180 -23.68 24.12 -10.94
N ALA A 181 -24.13 23.82 -12.15
CA ALA A 181 -24.88 22.63 -12.47
C ALA A 181 -24.01 21.37 -12.68
N ILE A 182 -22.69 21.49 -12.80
CA ILE A 182 -21.76 20.37 -13.02
C ILE A 182 -20.76 20.28 -11.86
N SER A 183 -20.57 19.08 -11.30
CA SER A 183 -19.50 18.79 -10.35
C SER A 183 -18.62 17.67 -10.88
N ILE A 184 -17.29 17.87 -10.85
CA ILE A 184 -16.29 16.86 -11.21
C ILE A 184 -15.71 16.31 -9.90
N VAL A 185 -16.05 15.08 -9.58
CA VAL A 185 -15.59 14.39 -8.38
C VAL A 185 -14.47 13.44 -8.75
N HIS A 186 -13.26 13.72 -8.31
CA HIS A 186 -12.12 12.85 -8.49
C HIS A 186 -12.03 11.84 -7.36
N VAL A 187 -11.93 10.57 -7.71
CA VAL A 187 -11.80 9.47 -6.77
C VAL A 187 -10.37 8.99 -6.76
N GLU A 188 -9.72 9.11 -5.60
CA GLU A 188 -8.35 8.68 -5.41
C GLU A 188 -8.25 7.54 -4.40
N GLY A 189 -7.42 6.55 -4.74
CA GLY A 189 -7.10 5.45 -3.85
C GLY A 189 -7.81 4.13 -4.17
N ALA A 190 -7.68 3.20 -3.24
CA ALA A 190 -8.28 1.88 -3.37
C ALA A 190 -9.76 1.92 -2.97
N LEU A 191 -10.62 1.48 -3.86
CA LEU A 191 -12.04 1.31 -3.61
C LEU A 191 -12.32 -0.15 -3.21
N PHE A 192 -12.26 -0.45 -1.91
CA PHE A 192 -12.57 -1.75 -1.34
C PHE A 192 -13.62 -1.62 -0.23
N PHE A 193 -14.06 -2.74 0.34
CA PHE A 193 -15.18 -2.78 1.29
C PHE A 193 -15.12 -1.71 2.38
N GLY A 194 -13.94 -1.38 2.92
CA GLY A 194 -13.77 -0.37 3.95
C GLY A 194 -13.92 1.08 3.46
N ALA A 195 -13.74 1.31 2.15
CA ALA A 195 -13.86 2.62 1.53
C ALA A 195 -15.23 2.89 0.90
N SER A 196 -15.98 1.85 0.56
CA SER A 196 -17.22 1.93 -0.23
C SER A 196 -18.34 2.74 0.45
N GLU A 197 -18.49 2.61 1.76
CA GLU A 197 -19.52 3.35 2.52
C GLU A 197 -19.16 4.84 2.64
N LEU A 198 -17.89 5.16 2.87
CA LEU A 198 -17.42 6.55 2.90
C LEU A 198 -17.56 7.20 1.53
N PHE A 199 -17.21 6.47 0.46
CA PHE A 199 -17.40 6.90 -0.91
C PHE A 199 -18.87 7.24 -1.18
N ARG A 200 -19.80 6.32 -0.86
CA ARG A 200 -21.23 6.53 -1.01
C ARG A 200 -21.71 7.77 -0.26
N THR A 201 -21.36 7.90 1.01
CA THR A 201 -21.78 9.00 1.86
C THR A 201 -21.26 10.35 1.37
N GLN A 202 -20.02 10.41 0.93
CA GLN A 202 -19.41 11.65 0.42
C GLN A 202 -20.05 12.09 -0.90
N VAL A 203 -20.28 11.18 -1.83
CA VAL A 203 -20.95 11.51 -3.09
C VAL A 203 -22.42 11.90 -2.83
N GLN A 204 -23.11 11.25 -1.91
CA GLN A 204 -24.46 11.62 -1.53
C GLN A 204 -24.52 13.06 -0.95
N ARG A 205 -23.51 13.49 -0.18
CA ARG A 205 -23.42 14.89 0.33
C ARG A 205 -23.25 15.91 -0.81
N ILE A 206 -22.53 15.54 -1.86
CA ILE A 206 -22.37 16.40 -3.05
C ILE A 206 -23.72 16.49 -3.79
N VAL A 207 -24.44 15.38 -3.88
CA VAL A 207 -25.74 15.30 -4.54
C VAL A 207 -26.82 16.16 -3.86
N VAL A 208 -26.70 16.50 -2.57
CA VAL A 208 -27.69 17.34 -1.86
C VAL A 208 -27.73 18.80 -2.37
N ASP A 209 -26.70 19.29 -3.07
CA ASP A 209 -26.69 20.65 -3.63
C ASP A 209 -27.82 20.84 -4.67
N PRO A 210 -28.80 21.73 -4.46
CA PRO A 210 -29.97 21.86 -5.33
C PRO A 210 -29.62 22.36 -6.74
N ASN A 211 -28.50 23.06 -6.91
CA ASN A 211 -28.06 23.60 -8.19
C ASN A 211 -27.42 22.55 -9.10
N LEU A 212 -26.99 21.43 -8.52
CA LEU A 212 -26.25 20.39 -9.21
C LEU A 212 -27.19 19.48 -10.02
N LYS A 213 -26.96 19.35 -11.32
CA LYS A 213 -27.71 18.47 -12.22
C LYS A 213 -26.90 17.31 -12.76
N VAL A 214 -25.60 17.52 -12.99
CA VAL A 214 -24.70 16.51 -13.55
C VAL A 214 -23.48 16.31 -12.66
N ILE A 215 -23.17 15.06 -12.37
CA ILE A 215 -21.99 14.66 -11.61
C ILE A 215 -21.09 13.84 -12.52
N ILE A 216 -19.84 14.27 -12.69
CA ILE A 216 -18.80 13.54 -13.41
C ILE A 216 -17.92 12.85 -12.39
N LEU A 217 -17.97 11.53 -12.33
CA LEU A 217 -17.14 10.72 -11.47
C LEU A 217 -15.86 10.31 -12.22
N ARG A 218 -14.73 10.87 -11.83
CA ARG A 218 -13.45 10.59 -12.46
C ARG A 218 -12.68 9.53 -11.69
N LEU A 219 -12.43 8.37 -12.33
CA LEU A 219 -11.81 7.19 -11.72
C LEU A 219 -10.33 6.99 -12.13
N LYS A 220 -9.63 8.04 -12.56
CA LYS A 220 -8.24 7.95 -13.06
C LYS A 220 -7.27 7.30 -12.06
N ASN A 221 -7.40 7.64 -10.78
CA ASN A 221 -6.53 7.15 -9.71
C ASN A 221 -7.23 6.10 -8.83
N ALA A 222 -8.42 5.66 -9.23
CA ALA A 222 -9.13 4.59 -8.54
C ALA A 222 -8.55 3.23 -8.94
N HIS A 223 -8.35 2.36 -7.96
CA HIS A 223 -7.85 1.00 -8.16
C HIS A 223 -8.47 0.03 -7.16
N HIS A 224 -8.33 -1.28 -7.41
CA HIS A 224 -8.81 -2.35 -6.54
C HIS A 224 -10.31 -2.29 -6.22
N LEU A 225 -11.18 -2.21 -7.26
CA LEU A 225 -12.61 -2.39 -7.06
C LEU A 225 -12.92 -3.83 -6.65
N ASP A 226 -13.61 -3.98 -5.52
CA ASP A 226 -14.17 -5.25 -5.07
C ASP A 226 -15.70 -5.32 -5.27
N ALA A 227 -16.30 -6.47 -4.94
CA ALA A 227 -17.73 -6.66 -5.09
C ALA A 227 -18.57 -5.66 -4.29
N THR A 228 -18.10 -5.27 -3.09
CA THR A 228 -18.80 -4.31 -2.22
C THR A 228 -18.79 -2.91 -2.85
N SER A 229 -17.67 -2.50 -3.42
CA SER A 229 -17.55 -1.22 -4.12
C SER A 229 -18.40 -1.17 -5.39
N VAL A 230 -18.49 -2.29 -6.10
CA VAL A 230 -19.38 -2.44 -7.26
C VAL A 230 -20.86 -2.29 -6.85
N MET A 231 -21.27 -2.90 -5.74
CA MET A 231 -22.63 -2.75 -5.21
C MET A 231 -22.89 -1.30 -4.78
N ALA A 232 -21.95 -0.68 -4.06
CA ALA A 232 -22.04 0.73 -3.67
C ALA A 232 -22.14 1.68 -4.88
N MET A 233 -21.40 1.41 -5.95
CA MET A 233 -21.49 2.16 -7.21
C MET A 233 -22.86 2.02 -7.86
N ARG A 234 -23.42 0.79 -7.89
CA ARG A 234 -24.76 0.55 -8.41
C ARG A 234 -25.84 1.30 -7.63
N ASP A 235 -25.77 1.27 -6.30
CA ASP A 235 -26.69 1.98 -5.43
C ASP A 235 -26.57 3.49 -5.58
N LEU A 236 -25.35 4.00 -5.75
CA LEU A 236 -25.08 5.41 -6.04
C LEU A 236 -25.73 5.83 -7.37
N ILE A 237 -25.59 5.04 -8.44
CA ILE A 237 -26.23 5.31 -9.74
C ILE A 237 -27.74 5.42 -9.57
N ARG A 238 -28.36 4.49 -8.82
CA ARG A 238 -29.79 4.53 -8.54
C ARG A 238 -30.20 5.74 -7.74
N PHE A 239 -29.42 6.08 -6.71
CA PHE A 239 -29.69 7.23 -5.85
C PHE A 239 -29.61 8.55 -6.62
N VAL A 240 -28.56 8.76 -7.43
CA VAL A 240 -28.41 9.99 -8.24
C VAL A 240 -29.59 10.15 -9.22
N ARG A 241 -30.04 9.04 -9.82
CA ARG A 241 -31.20 9.03 -10.73
C ARG A 241 -32.51 9.30 -10.01
N SER A 242 -32.69 8.80 -8.79
CA SER A 242 -33.91 9.08 -8.01
C SER A 242 -34.06 10.56 -7.64
N GLN A 243 -32.98 11.32 -7.72
CA GLN A 243 -32.94 12.77 -7.52
C GLN A 243 -33.06 13.55 -8.83
N ASP A 244 -33.43 12.88 -9.95
CA ASP A 244 -33.50 13.47 -11.30
C ASP A 244 -32.20 14.15 -11.74
N ARG A 245 -31.07 13.46 -11.48
CA ARG A 245 -29.71 13.93 -11.82
C ARG A 245 -28.98 12.91 -12.65
N HIS A 246 -27.98 13.38 -13.39
CA HIS A 246 -27.17 12.54 -14.25
C HIS A 246 -25.81 12.23 -13.61
N LEU A 247 -25.39 10.96 -13.69
CA LEU A 247 -24.05 10.51 -13.32
C LEU A 247 -23.30 10.09 -14.58
N ILE A 248 -22.16 10.71 -14.80
CA ILE A 248 -21.22 10.35 -15.88
C ILE A 248 -19.96 9.78 -15.23
N VAL A 249 -19.42 8.69 -15.76
CA VAL A 249 -18.17 8.08 -15.28
C VAL A 249 -17.09 8.26 -16.33
N SER A 250 -15.92 8.72 -15.93
CA SER A 250 -14.80 8.97 -16.84
C SER A 250 -13.45 8.51 -16.26
N GLY A 251 -12.47 8.27 -17.14
CA GLY A 251 -11.08 8.06 -16.78
C GLY A 251 -10.78 6.75 -16.06
N ALA A 252 -11.65 5.75 -16.14
CA ALA A 252 -11.41 4.47 -15.49
C ALA A 252 -10.13 3.79 -16.01
N THR A 253 -9.36 3.16 -15.12
CA THR A 253 -8.23 2.31 -15.50
C THR A 253 -8.73 1.03 -16.18
N ARG A 254 -7.83 0.32 -16.89
CA ARG A 254 -8.19 -0.93 -17.60
C ARG A 254 -8.80 -1.99 -16.66
N ASP A 255 -8.27 -2.08 -15.45
CA ASP A 255 -8.74 -3.06 -14.47
C ASP A 255 -10.09 -2.68 -13.90
N VAL A 256 -10.30 -1.41 -13.55
CA VAL A 256 -11.59 -0.87 -13.13
C VAL A 256 -12.65 -1.05 -14.21
N TYR A 257 -12.30 -0.75 -15.48
CA TYR A 257 -13.21 -0.96 -16.61
C TYR A 257 -13.67 -2.42 -16.74
N LYS A 258 -12.72 -3.39 -16.64
CA LYS A 258 -13.05 -4.82 -16.70
C LYS A 258 -14.06 -5.21 -15.62
N VAL A 259 -13.82 -4.76 -14.38
CA VAL A 259 -14.70 -5.07 -13.24
C VAL A 259 -16.08 -4.45 -13.43
N LEU A 260 -16.17 -3.18 -13.83
CA LEU A 260 -17.46 -2.51 -14.08
C LEU A 260 -18.23 -3.15 -15.24
N LYS A 261 -17.53 -3.63 -16.28
CA LYS A 261 -18.15 -4.33 -17.41
C LYS A 261 -18.67 -5.70 -17.00
N SER A 262 -17.85 -6.52 -16.36
CA SER A 262 -18.20 -7.88 -15.94
C SER A 262 -19.31 -7.92 -14.89
N SER A 263 -19.43 -6.89 -14.06
CA SER A 263 -20.44 -6.77 -13.00
C SER A 263 -21.79 -6.23 -13.47
N GLY A 264 -21.93 -5.81 -14.75
CA GLY A 264 -23.16 -5.22 -15.28
C GLY A 264 -23.47 -3.80 -14.80
N VAL A 265 -22.51 -3.14 -14.11
CA VAL A 265 -22.69 -1.74 -13.65
C VAL A 265 -22.74 -0.79 -14.83
N LEU A 266 -21.94 -1.03 -15.89
CA LEU A 266 -21.99 -0.22 -17.11
C LEU A 266 -23.34 -0.26 -17.79
N GLU A 267 -23.96 -1.44 -17.86
CA GLU A 267 -25.34 -1.58 -18.37
C GLU A 267 -26.33 -0.81 -17.51
N THR A 268 -26.17 -0.89 -16.18
CA THR A 268 -27.02 -0.15 -15.24
C THR A 268 -26.86 1.36 -15.45
N LEU A 269 -25.64 1.85 -15.70
CA LEU A 269 -25.34 3.25 -15.97
C LEU A 269 -25.97 3.73 -17.29
N GLN A 270 -26.02 2.88 -18.32
CA GLN A 270 -26.54 3.22 -19.65
C GLN A 270 -28.05 3.04 -19.81
N LYS A 271 -28.69 2.08 -19.10
CA LYS A 271 -30.14 1.75 -19.21
C LYS A 271 -31.11 2.87 -18.80
N GLY A 272 -30.63 3.95 -18.21
CA GLY A 272 -31.48 5.05 -17.75
C GLY A 272 -31.64 6.23 -18.71
N CYS A 273 -30.99 6.19 -19.84
CA CYS A 273 -31.14 7.26 -20.83
C CYS A 273 -32.25 6.86 -21.84
N ARG A 274 -33.33 7.68 -21.92
CA ARG A 274 -34.32 7.56 -23.00
C ARG A 274 -33.56 7.64 -24.33
N ARG A 275 -33.72 6.62 -25.15
CA ARG A 275 -33.30 6.58 -26.56
C ARG A 275 -34.15 7.57 -27.34
N GLU A 276 -33.75 8.81 -27.39
CA GLU A 276 -34.03 9.69 -28.52
C GLU A 276 -32.70 9.79 -29.29
N GLU A 277 -32.77 9.57 -30.59
CA GLU A 277 -31.72 9.45 -31.57
C GLU A 277 -30.43 10.27 -31.28
N GLY A 278 -29.44 9.59 -30.77
CA GLY A 278 -28.10 10.14 -30.45
C GLY A 278 -27.45 9.31 -29.34
N GLU A 279 -26.23 8.89 -29.54
CA GLU A 279 -25.48 8.04 -28.63
C GLU A 279 -25.50 8.58 -27.19
N THR A 280 -26.28 7.92 -26.31
CA THR A 280 -26.38 8.25 -24.88
C THR A 280 -25.26 7.61 -24.12
N ASN A 281 -24.02 8.04 -24.33
CA ASN A 281 -22.88 7.52 -23.58
C ASN A 281 -22.72 8.30 -22.27
N LEU A 282 -22.81 7.57 -21.13
CA LEU A 282 -22.53 8.08 -19.79
C LEU A 282 -21.23 7.49 -19.22
N PHE A 283 -20.49 6.70 -20.00
CA PHE A 283 -19.22 6.13 -19.61
C PHE A 283 -18.15 6.41 -20.67
N PHE A 284 -17.14 7.17 -20.29
CA PHE A 284 -16.05 7.57 -21.16
C PHE A 284 -14.75 6.87 -20.75
N TYR A 285 -14.24 6.03 -21.65
CA TYR A 285 -13.04 5.23 -21.44
C TYR A 285 -12.00 5.50 -22.52
N ALA A 286 -10.84 6.01 -22.13
CA ALA A 286 -9.68 6.21 -22.99
C ALA A 286 -8.44 5.63 -22.29
N PRO A 287 -8.00 4.41 -22.64
CA PRO A 287 -6.92 3.72 -21.94
C PRO A 287 -5.57 4.41 -22.09
N SER A 288 -5.33 5.09 -23.21
CA SER A 288 -4.10 5.81 -23.49
C SER A 288 -4.04 7.19 -22.84
N ASN A 289 -5.17 7.87 -22.66
CA ASN A 289 -5.20 9.19 -22.05
C ASN A 289 -6.51 9.45 -21.27
N PRO A 290 -6.50 9.26 -19.94
CA PRO A 290 -7.67 9.49 -19.10
C PRO A 290 -8.19 10.94 -19.09
N ASN A 291 -7.39 11.92 -19.50
CA ASN A 291 -7.81 13.30 -19.55
C ASN A 291 -8.77 13.56 -20.73
N ILE A 292 -8.57 12.85 -21.87
CA ILE A 292 -9.47 12.92 -23.02
C ILE A 292 -10.87 12.45 -22.62
N SER A 293 -10.97 11.32 -21.90
CA SER A 293 -12.25 10.81 -21.42
C SER A 293 -12.97 11.76 -20.46
N THR A 294 -12.23 12.55 -19.69
CA THR A 294 -12.82 13.57 -18.81
C THR A 294 -13.34 14.77 -19.61
N ARG A 295 -12.63 15.17 -20.68
CA ARG A 295 -13.10 16.21 -21.60
C ARG A 295 -14.40 15.80 -22.30
N ASP A 296 -14.43 14.59 -22.84
CA ASP A 296 -15.61 14.09 -23.56
C ASP A 296 -16.82 13.95 -22.61
N ALA A 297 -16.56 13.53 -21.34
CA ALA A 297 -17.57 13.51 -20.29
C ALA A 297 -18.13 14.90 -19.97
N LEU A 298 -17.28 15.92 -19.99
CA LEU A 298 -17.70 17.31 -19.74
C LEU A 298 -18.50 17.88 -20.90
N ILE A 299 -18.08 17.63 -22.15
CA ILE A 299 -18.84 18.00 -23.36
C ILE A 299 -20.25 17.39 -23.26
N ARG A 300 -20.32 16.09 -22.91
CA ARG A 300 -21.61 15.41 -22.73
C ARG A 300 -22.45 16.01 -21.59
N ALA A 301 -21.82 16.42 -20.48
CA ALA A 301 -22.52 17.08 -19.38
C ALA A 301 -23.13 18.43 -19.82
N GLN A 302 -22.45 19.18 -20.66
CA GLN A 302 -22.96 20.44 -21.23
C GLN A 302 -24.11 20.21 -22.20
N ASP A 303 -24.02 19.17 -23.05
CA ASP A 303 -25.10 18.78 -23.96
C ASP A 303 -26.39 18.45 -23.19
N LEU A 304 -26.24 17.70 -22.07
CA LEU A 304 -27.38 17.35 -21.20
C LEU A 304 -28.03 18.56 -20.55
N LEU A 305 -27.28 19.64 -20.34
CA LEU A 305 -27.78 20.91 -19.78
C LEU A 305 -28.26 21.91 -20.82
N GLY A 306 -28.03 21.63 -22.09
CA GLY A 306 -28.33 22.57 -23.20
C GLY A 306 -27.49 23.86 -23.14
N THR A 307 -26.28 23.80 -22.59
CA THR A 307 -25.40 24.98 -22.41
C THR A 307 -24.03 24.71 -23.02
N ASN A 308 -23.63 25.59 -23.98
CA ASN A 308 -22.29 25.55 -24.62
C ASN A 308 -21.32 26.57 -24.00
N LYS A 309 -21.33 26.73 -22.68
CA LYS A 309 -20.64 27.84 -21.98
C LYS A 309 -19.17 27.65 -21.65
N ALA A 310 -18.58 26.49 -21.84
CA ALA A 310 -17.17 26.30 -21.53
C ALA A 310 -16.41 25.73 -22.72
N ASP A 311 -15.48 26.54 -23.25
CA ASP A 311 -14.48 26.08 -24.21
C ASP A 311 -13.43 25.24 -23.43
N VAL A 312 -13.54 23.94 -23.53
CA VAL A 312 -12.69 23.02 -22.73
C VAL A 312 -11.38 22.80 -23.48
N LYS A 313 -10.40 23.63 -23.21
CA LYS A 313 -9.02 23.44 -23.66
C LYS A 313 -8.28 22.56 -22.66
N ILE A 314 -8.25 21.26 -22.89
CA ILE A 314 -7.33 20.38 -22.17
C ILE A 314 -6.02 20.39 -22.94
N PHE A 315 -4.97 20.96 -22.34
CA PHE A 315 -3.62 20.88 -22.87
C PHE A 315 -3.17 19.41 -22.90
N TYR A 316 -2.99 18.89 -24.09
CA TYR A 316 -2.36 17.62 -24.36
C TYR A 316 -0.85 17.85 -24.44
N ASP A 317 -0.09 17.28 -23.52
CA ASP A 317 1.37 17.23 -23.65
C ASP A 317 1.77 15.94 -24.39
N PRO A 318 2.15 16.01 -25.66
CA PRO A 318 2.53 14.82 -26.43
C PRO A 318 3.87 14.20 -26.02
N ALA A 319 4.62 14.83 -25.10
CA ALA A 319 5.92 14.35 -24.66
C ALA A 319 5.85 13.17 -23.67
N HIS A 320 4.69 12.91 -23.05
CA HIS A 320 4.52 11.83 -22.06
C HIS A 320 4.07 10.49 -22.66
N ASP A 321 3.79 10.40 -23.94
CA ASP A 321 3.29 9.15 -24.59
C ASP A 321 4.41 8.32 -25.26
N LYS A 322 5.69 8.60 -24.91
CA LYS A 322 6.87 7.87 -25.42
C LYS A 322 7.74 7.24 -24.33
N ALA A 323 7.16 6.85 -23.20
CA ALA A 323 7.88 6.07 -22.17
C ALA A 323 7.15 4.75 -21.86
#